data_895313c850d496b24cb2b6862fa0919a
#
_entry.id   895313c850d496b24cb2b6862fa0919a
#
_cell.length_a   1.000
_cell.length_b   1.000
_cell.length_c   1.000
_cell.angle_alpha   90.00
_cell.angle_beta   90.00
_cell.angle_gamma   90.00
#
_symmetry.space_group_name_H-M   'P 1'
#
loop_
_entity.id
_entity.type
_entity.pdbx_description
1 polymer ?
#
loop_
_entity_poly.entity_id
_entity_poly.type
_entity_poly.pdbx_seq_one_letter_code
_entity_poly.pdbx_strand_id
1 'polypeptide(L)'
;IIASFVNPLFRKIILSEEADLSSTEDADNSSANDAYGQQMPSVSIVITAHDNAAELRRNLPLVLAQQYPGNFQVIVVAEKGDSETENVLKLLSADKHLYYTLIPESSRYMSRKKLSITIGVKAAKSEWIMLVEPSCRPESEHWLANMARNCNKDKDLVIGYSRYDDDAKMYQRFERMLIQCYSLREAQQSMAYRHYGSNLMIRKSLFMKQEGFRSSLNLVRGEYD
;
A
#
# COMPACT_ATOMS: atom_id res chain seq x y z
N ILE A 1 19.47 1.19 30.64
CA ILE A 1 19.03 -0.21 30.42
C ILE A 1 17.49 -0.28 30.38
N ILE A 2 16.76 0.34 31.31
CA ILE A 2 15.28 0.31 31.32
C ILE A 2 14.70 0.97 30.03
N ALA A 3 15.27 2.09 29.59
CA ALA A 3 14.82 2.79 28.38
C ALA A 3 14.91 1.91 27.11
N SER A 4 15.86 0.96 27.06
CA SER A 4 16.01 0.06 25.91
C SER A 4 14.86 -0.95 25.77
N PHE A 5 14.27 -1.38 26.89
CA PHE A 5 13.14 -2.33 26.87
C PHE A 5 11.80 -1.67 26.54
N VAL A 6 11.68 -0.37 26.81
CA VAL A 6 10.43 0.38 26.60
C VAL A 6 10.37 1.02 25.21
N ASN A 7 11.54 1.42 24.66
CA ASN A 7 11.57 2.12 23.38
C ASN A 7 11.41 1.14 22.19
N PRO A 8 10.38 1.28 21.36
CA PRO A 8 10.13 0.42 20.19
C PRO A 8 11.29 0.35 19.20
N LEU A 9 12.15 1.37 19.14
CA LEU A 9 13.34 1.40 18.27
C LEU A 9 14.34 0.27 18.57
N PHE A 10 14.36 -0.26 19.80
CA PHE A 10 15.26 -1.34 20.18
C PHE A 10 14.64 -2.74 20.08
N ARG A 11 13.38 -2.84 19.65
CA ARG A 11 12.72 -4.11 19.45
C ARG A 11 13.06 -4.69 18.07
N LYS A 12 13.30 -6.00 18.00
CA LYS A 12 13.52 -6.67 16.72
C LYS A 12 12.25 -6.58 15.87
N ILE A 13 12.39 -6.22 14.60
CA ILE A 13 11.32 -6.34 13.61
C ILE A 13 11.39 -7.76 13.05
N ILE A 14 10.31 -8.51 13.14
CA ILE A 14 10.19 -9.82 12.52
C ILE A 14 9.76 -9.61 11.08
N LEU A 15 10.65 -9.94 10.16
CA LEU A 15 10.35 -9.94 8.72
C LEU A 15 9.73 -11.29 8.35
N SER A 16 8.80 -11.30 7.41
CA SER A 16 8.13 -12.53 6.95
C SER A 16 9.12 -13.57 6.41
N GLU A 17 10.21 -13.14 5.79
CA GLU A 17 11.28 -14.01 5.29
C GLU A 17 12.05 -14.72 6.40
N GLU A 18 12.26 -14.08 7.57
CA GLU A 18 12.90 -14.73 8.72
C GLU A 18 11.96 -15.75 9.39
N ALA A 19 10.66 -15.55 9.33
CA ALA A 19 9.69 -16.52 9.85
C ALA A 19 9.68 -17.81 9.02
N ASP A 20 9.87 -17.71 7.71
CA ASP A 20 9.98 -18.87 6.81
C ASP A 20 11.30 -19.62 7.00
N LEU A 21 12.41 -18.94 7.30
CA LEU A 21 13.73 -19.55 7.54
C LEU A 21 13.84 -20.21 8.92
N SER A 22 13.17 -19.69 9.94
CA SER A 22 13.21 -20.28 11.28
C SER A 22 12.37 -21.55 11.41
N SER A 23 11.46 -21.80 10.46
CA SER A 23 10.65 -23.04 10.38
C SER A 23 11.28 -24.14 9.54
N THR A 24 12.44 -23.89 8.88
CA THR A 24 13.07 -24.81 7.92
C THR A 24 14.34 -25.50 8.43
N GLU A 25 14.75 -25.31 9.68
CA GLU A 25 15.92 -26.02 10.23
C GLU A 25 15.68 -27.52 10.47
N ASP A 26 14.43 -28.04 10.35
CA ASP A 26 14.07 -29.44 10.59
C ASP A 26 13.33 -30.12 9.42
N ALA A 27 13.36 -29.60 8.19
CA ALA A 27 12.63 -30.25 7.09
C ALA A 27 13.50 -30.45 5.85
N ASP A 28 13.73 -31.75 5.57
CA ASP A 28 14.32 -32.25 4.33
C ASP A 28 13.66 -31.72 3.06
N ASN A 29 14.47 -31.54 2.06
CA ASN A 29 14.44 -31.08 0.68
C ASN A 29 13.21 -31.45 -0.20
N SER A 30 11.97 -31.40 0.31
CA SER A 30 10.77 -31.73 -0.49
C SER A 30 9.71 -30.61 -0.59
N SER A 31 9.91 -29.41 -0.03
CA SER A 31 8.80 -28.43 0.16
C SER A 31 8.95 -27.09 -0.55
N ALA A 32 9.76 -26.97 -1.58
CA ALA A 32 9.78 -25.75 -2.41
C ALA A 32 8.46 -25.51 -3.18
N ASN A 33 7.59 -26.53 -3.30
CA ASN A 33 6.31 -26.44 -4.00
C ASN A 33 5.10 -26.17 -3.07
N ASP A 34 5.24 -26.31 -1.77
CA ASP A 34 4.10 -26.16 -0.84
C ASP A 34 3.86 -24.71 -0.37
N ALA A 35 4.80 -23.80 -0.58
CA ALA A 35 4.63 -22.38 -0.28
C ALA A 35 3.58 -21.68 -1.19
N TYR A 36 3.18 -22.29 -2.29
CA TYR A 36 2.14 -21.80 -3.20
C TYR A 36 0.75 -22.41 -2.97
N GLY A 37 0.58 -23.27 -1.98
CA GLY A 37 -0.70 -23.95 -1.70
C GLY A 37 -1.78 -23.06 -1.06
N GLN A 38 -1.45 -21.90 -0.50
CA GLN A 38 -2.45 -20.93 -0.06
C GLN A 38 -2.90 -20.08 -1.25
N GLN A 39 -4.16 -20.19 -1.61
CA GLN A 39 -4.77 -19.35 -2.65
C GLN A 39 -4.59 -17.87 -2.30
N MET A 40 -3.74 -17.17 -3.06
CA MET A 40 -3.47 -15.75 -2.85
C MET A 40 -4.75 -14.92 -2.97
N PRO A 41 -5.01 -13.98 -2.06
CA PRO A 41 -6.25 -13.19 -2.07
C PRO A 41 -6.29 -12.27 -3.29
N SER A 42 -7.48 -11.94 -3.77
CA SER A 42 -7.62 -10.87 -4.76
C SER A 42 -7.30 -9.51 -4.14
N VAL A 43 -6.59 -8.66 -4.89
CA VAL A 43 -6.14 -7.33 -4.42
C VAL A 43 -6.58 -6.23 -5.37
N SER A 44 -7.04 -5.10 -4.84
CA SER A 44 -7.29 -3.88 -5.60
C SER A 44 -6.30 -2.81 -5.15
N ILE A 45 -5.42 -2.39 -6.06
CA ILE A 45 -4.45 -1.31 -5.82
C ILE A 45 -5.14 0.01 -6.15
N VAL A 46 -5.19 0.93 -5.20
CA VAL A 46 -5.79 2.27 -5.36
C VAL A 46 -4.68 3.31 -5.35
N ILE A 47 -4.62 4.09 -6.41
CA ILE A 47 -3.68 5.20 -6.62
C ILE A 47 -4.50 6.48 -6.76
N THR A 48 -4.19 7.49 -5.96
CA THR A 48 -4.82 8.82 -6.06
C THR A 48 -3.86 9.80 -6.73
N ALA A 49 -4.25 10.37 -7.87
CA ALA A 49 -3.39 11.23 -8.67
C ALA A 49 -3.92 12.66 -8.74
N HIS A 50 -3.02 13.61 -8.53
CA HIS A 50 -3.26 15.05 -8.67
C HIS A 50 -1.96 15.72 -9.08
N ASP A 51 -1.89 16.22 -10.30
CA ASP A 51 -0.68 16.78 -10.92
C ASP A 51 0.54 15.82 -10.87
N ASN A 52 0.28 14.53 -11.11
CA ASN A 52 1.28 13.46 -10.97
C ASN A 52 1.58 12.74 -12.30
N ALA A 53 1.46 13.42 -13.43
CA ALA A 53 1.65 12.80 -14.75
C ALA A 53 3.05 12.17 -14.93
N ALA A 54 4.09 12.85 -14.45
CA ALA A 54 5.48 12.37 -14.57
C ALA A 54 5.71 11.11 -13.73
N GLU A 55 5.24 11.10 -12.49
CA GLU A 55 5.35 9.98 -11.56
C GLU A 55 4.54 8.78 -12.08
N LEU A 56 3.31 8.99 -12.53
CA LEU A 56 2.48 7.91 -13.09
C LEU A 56 3.11 7.32 -14.35
N ARG A 57 3.63 8.14 -15.26
CA ARG A 57 4.30 7.65 -16.47
C ARG A 57 5.47 6.72 -16.14
N ARG A 58 6.21 7.03 -15.07
CA ARG A 58 7.37 6.24 -14.64
C ARG A 58 6.98 5.01 -13.83
N ASN A 59 6.04 5.14 -12.89
CA ASN A 59 5.82 4.13 -11.84
C ASN A 59 4.62 3.21 -12.12
N LEU A 60 3.55 3.71 -12.77
CA LEU A 60 2.36 2.91 -13.04
C LEU A 60 2.63 1.66 -13.88
N PRO A 61 3.48 1.69 -14.94
CA PRO A 61 3.82 0.47 -15.66
C PRO A 61 4.46 -0.61 -14.78
N LEU A 62 5.24 -0.24 -13.77
CA LEU A 62 5.86 -1.18 -12.83
C LEU A 62 4.83 -1.82 -11.89
N VAL A 63 3.77 -1.08 -11.56
CA VAL A 63 2.64 -1.60 -10.77
C VAL A 63 1.77 -2.53 -11.62
N LEU A 64 1.56 -2.22 -12.89
CA LEU A 64 0.80 -3.07 -13.81
C LEU A 64 1.53 -4.37 -14.18
N ALA A 65 2.86 -4.35 -14.19
CA ALA A 65 3.71 -5.49 -14.53
C ALA A 65 3.96 -6.46 -13.37
N GLN A 66 3.25 -6.33 -12.24
CA GLN A 66 3.46 -7.20 -11.09
C GLN A 66 3.13 -8.67 -11.39
N GLN A 67 4.05 -9.56 -11.03
CA GLN A 67 3.86 -11.01 -11.08
C GLN A 67 3.10 -11.46 -9.84
N TYR A 68 1.80 -11.63 -9.99
CA TYR A 68 0.92 -11.98 -8.89
C TYR A 68 0.11 -13.25 -9.20
N PRO A 69 0.20 -14.32 -8.39
CA PRO A 69 -0.52 -15.56 -8.64
C PRO A 69 -2.03 -15.45 -8.49
N GLY A 70 -2.51 -14.47 -7.72
CA GLY A 70 -3.94 -14.17 -7.55
C GLY A 70 -4.46 -13.18 -8.58
N ASN A 71 -5.70 -12.74 -8.41
CA ASN A 71 -6.27 -11.68 -9.25
C ASN A 71 -5.97 -10.31 -8.65
N PHE A 72 -5.56 -9.36 -9.50
CA PHE A 72 -5.43 -7.97 -9.07
C PHE A 72 -5.97 -6.99 -10.11
N GLN A 73 -6.30 -5.81 -9.64
CA GLN A 73 -6.65 -4.65 -10.46
C GLN A 73 -5.99 -3.39 -9.90
N VAL A 74 -5.72 -2.44 -10.76
CA VAL A 74 -5.18 -1.13 -10.42
C VAL A 74 -6.25 -0.09 -10.72
N ILE A 75 -6.61 0.70 -9.72
CA ILE A 75 -7.62 1.75 -9.82
C ILE A 75 -6.93 3.09 -9.61
N VAL A 76 -6.87 3.90 -10.66
CA VAL A 76 -6.33 5.25 -10.57
C VAL A 76 -7.50 6.23 -10.50
N VAL A 77 -7.54 7.02 -9.44
CA VAL A 77 -8.51 8.10 -9.26
C VAL A 77 -7.78 9.42 -9.47
N ALA A 78 -8.06 10.08 -10.59
CA ALA A 78 -7.44 11.34 -10.98
C ALA A 78 -8.46 12.49 -10.98
N GLU A 79 -7.98 13.72 -11.07
CA GLU A 79 -8.83 14.89 -11.16
C GLU A 79 -9.15 15.21 -12.62
N LYS A 80 -10.41 15.59 -12.87
CA LYS A 80 -10.83 16.11 -14.17
C LYS A 80 -10.21 17.50 -14.37
N GLY A 81 -9.60 17.71 -15.52
CA GLY A 81 -8.89 18.96 -15.84
C GLY A 81 -7.36 18.83 -15.76
N ASP A 82 -6.84 17.80 -15.11
CA ASP A 82 -5.42 17.45 -15.19
C ASP A 82 -5.18 16.66 -16.50
N SER A 83 -5.04 17.44 -17.59
CA SER A 83 -4.92 16.89 -18.95
C SER A 83 -3.67 16.02 -19.15
N GLU A 84 -2.58 16.32 -18.45
CA GLU A 84 -1.35 15.52 -18.56
C GLU A 84 -1.51 14.15 -17.90
N THR A 85 -2.08 14.10 -16.70
CA THR A 85 -2.41 12.84 -16.03
C THR A 85 -3.43 12.04 -16.84
N GLU A 86 -4.48 12.68 -17.35
CA GLU A 86 -5.47 12.01 -18.20
C GLU A 86 -4.83 11.38 -19.44
N ASN A 87 -3.89 12.07 -20.10
CA ASN A 87 -3.20 11.55 -21.28
C ASN A 87 -2.35 10.31 -20.94
N VAL A 88 -1.66 10.31 -19.81
CA VAL A 88 -0.90 9.12 -19.34
C VAL A 88 -1.84 7.94 -19.12
N LEU A 89 -2.99 8.16 -18.46
CA LEU A 89 -3.96 7.11 -18.20
C LEU A 89 -4.60 6.56 -19.49
N LYS A 90 -4.90 7.42 -20.46
CA LYS A 90 -5.40 7.00 -21.79
C LYS A 90 -4.38 6.15 -22.53
N LEU A 91 -3.10 6.48 -22.49
CA LEU A 91 -2.03 5.70 -23.13
C LEU A 91 -1.92 4.29 -22.52
N LEU A 92 -2.13 4.15 -21.21
CA LEU A 92 -2.04 2.87 -20.51
C LEU A 92 -3.38 2.12 -20.42
N SER A 93 -4.47 2.70 -20.90
CA SER A 93 -5.84 2.15 -20.76
C SER A 93 -6.07 0.80 -21.45
N ALA A 94 -5.18 0.37 -22.35
CA ALA A 94 -5.23 -0.94 -22.98
C ALA A 94 -4.85 -2.08 -22.03
N ASP A 95 -4.22 -1.78 -20.88
CA ASP A 95 -3.86 -2.80 -19.91
C ASP A 95 -5.12 -3.33 -19.19
N LYS A 96 -5.27 -4.64 -19.17
CA LYS A 96 -6.43 -5.34 -18.58
C LYS A 96 -6.58 -5.14 -17.08
N HIS A 97 -5.50 -4.79 -16.38
CA HIS A 97 -5.50 -4.56 -14.93
C HIS A 97 -5.84 -3.13 -14.59
N LEU A 98 -5.75 -2.19 -15.53
CA LEU A 98 -5.99 -0.78 -15.28
C LEU A 98 -7.46 -0.39 -15.41
N TYR A 99 -7.97 0.23 -14.37
CA TYR A 99 -9.20 1.00 -14.37
C TYR A 99 -8.90 2.40 -13.86
N TYR A 100 -9.44 3.44 -14.48
CA TYR A 100 -9.31 4.79 -13.95
C TYR A 100 -10.64 5.54 -13.97
N THR A 101 -10.77 6.49 -13.06
CA THR A 101 -11.93 7.37 -12.99
C THR A 101 -11.48 8.79 -12.67
N LEU A 102 -12.27 9.75 -13.12
CA LEU A 102 -11.99 11.18 -12.95
C LEU A 102 -13.02 11.78 -11.98
N ILE A 103 -12.53 12.53 -11.00
CA ILE A 103 -13.39 13.27 -10.07
C ILE A 103 -13.56 14.72 -10.53
N PRO A 104 -14.76 15.31 -10.43
CA PRO A 104 -14.99 16.70 -10.78
C PRO A 104 -14.23 17.66 -9.84
N GLU A 105 -13.81 18.81 -10.36
CA GLU A 105 -13.16 19.88 -9.58
C GLU A 105 -14.02 20.45 -8.45
N SER A 106 -15.33 20.32 -8.54
CA SER A 106 -16.33 21.01 -7.70
C SER A 106 -16.67 20.32 -6.38
N SER A 107 -15.97 19.26 -5.98
CA SER A 107 -16.25 18.56 -4.72
C SER A 107 -15.78 19.37 -3.50
N ARG A 108 -16.74 20.03 -2.82
CA ARG A 108 -16.46 21.00 -1.73
C ARG A 108 -16.41 20.42 -0.32
N TYR A 109 -16.70 19.14 -0.11
CA TYR A 109 -17.05 18.61 1.22
C TYR A 109 -16.00 17.75 1.90
N MET A 110 -14.88 17.47 1.25
CA MET A 110 -13.86 16.57 1.79
C MET A 110 -12.50 16.94 1.21
N SER A 111 -11.41 16.62 1.90
CA SER A 111 -10.09 16.66 1.28
C SER A 111 -10.14 15.83 -0.01
N ARG A 112 -9.60 16.37 -1.10
CA ARG A 112 -9.61 15.70 -2.41
C ARG A 112 -9.02 14.30 -2.33
N LYS A 113 -7.96 14.14 -1.55
CA LYS A 113 -7.32 12.85 -1.32
C LYS A 113 -8.24 11.86 -0.63
N LYS A 114 -8.97 12.26 0.42
CA LYS A 114 -9.96 11.40 1.09
C LYS A 114 -11.09 10.99 0.15
N LEU A 115 -11.55 11.92 -0.67
CA LEU A 115 -12.56 11.63 -1.69
C LEU A 115 -12.03 10.62 -2.71
N SER A 116 -10.81 10.84 -3.24
CA SER A 116 -10.18 9.94 -4.21
C SER A 116 -10.01 8.54 -3.64
N ILE A 117 -9.50 8.41 -2.41
CA ILE A 117 -9.39 7.11 -1.72
C ILE A 117 -10.77 6.47 -1.58
N THR A 118 -11.78 7.22 -1.13
CA THR A 118 -13.15 6.69 -0.95
C THR A 118 -13.74 6.17 -2.27
N ILE A 119 -13.55 6.90 -3.37
CA ILE A 119 -14.00 6.47 -4.70
C ILE A 119 -13.25 5.22 -5.14
N GLY A 120 -11.93 5.20 -4.97
CA GLY A 120 -11.10 4.04 -5.31
C GLY A 120 -11.50 2.78 -4.53
N VAL A 121 -11.71 2.91 -3.21
CA VAL A 121 -12.17 1.79 -2.37
C VAL A 121 -13.57 1.31 -2.77
N LYS A 122 -14.49 2.22 -3.09
CA LYS A 122 -15.84 1.85 -3.56
C LYS A 122 -15.78 1.13 -4.92
N ALA A 123 -14.93 1.56 -5.83
CA ALA A 123 -14.74 0.94 -7.15
C ALA A 123 -14.00 -0.41 -7.07
N ALA A 124 -13.29 -0.67 -5.99
CA ALA A 124 -12.53 -1.90 -5.79
C ALA A 124 -13.45 -3.13 -5.75
N LYS A 125 -13.05 -4.20 -6.44
CA LYS A 125 -13.76 -5.50 -6.46
C LYS A 125 -13.26 -6.47 -5.40
N SER A 126 -12.03 -6.27 -4.91
CA SER A 126 -11.37 -7.15 -3.95
C SER A 126 -11.65 -6.73 -2.51
N GLU A 127 -11.54 -7.69 -1.59
CA GLU A 127 -11.60 -7.41 -0.15
C GLU A 127 -10.33 -6.70 0.36
N TRP A 128 -9.16 -7.04 -0.20
CA TRP A 128 -7.92 -6.37 0.14
C TRP A 128 -7.66 -5.19 -0.78
N ILE A 129 -7.53 -4.02 -0.17
CA ILE A 129 -7.23 -2.76 -0.84
C ILE A 129 -5.79 -2.37 -0.50
N MET A 130 -5.00 -2.11 -1.52
CA MET A 130 -3.65 -1.59 -1.36
C MET A 130 -3.61 -0.12 -1.75
N LEU A 131 -3.20 0.74 -0.82
CA LEU A 131 -3.07 2.17 -1.06
C LEU A 131 -1.62 2.49 -1.43
N VAL A 132 -1.43 3.17 -2.56
CA VAL A 132 -0.13 3.53 -3.11
C VAL A 132 -0.14 4.96 -3.61
N GLU A 133 0.90 5.71 -3.28
CA GLU A 133 1.12 7.06 -3.81
C GLU A 133 1.72 7.00 -5.23
N PRO A 134 1.37 7.92 -6.13
CA PRO A 134 1.92 7.94 -7.50
C PRO A 134 3.44 8.04 -7.55
N SER A 135 4.05 8.70 -6.56
CA SER A 135 5.50 8.84 -6.42
C SER A 135 6.22 7.56 -6.01
N CYS A 136 5.47 6.56 -5.53
CA CYS A 136 6.04 5.29 -5.08
C CYS A 136 6.16 4.30 -6.24
N ARG A 137 7.25 3.54 -6.24
CA ARG A 137 7.47 2.44 -7.17
C ARG A 137 7.69 1.14 -6.42
N PRO A 138 7.24 0.01 -6.95
CA PRO A 138 7.59 -1.30 -6.42
C PRO A 138 9.11 -1.53 -6.48
N GLU A 139 9.66 -2.15 -5.46
CA GLU A 139 11.09 -2.54 -5.44
C GLU A 139 11.36 -3.70 -6.41
N SER A 140 10.39 -4.59 -6.62
CA SER A 140 10.49 -5.74 -7.51
C SER A 140 9.15 -6.09 -8.14
N GLU A 141 9.19 -6.98 -9.14
CA GLU A 141 7.99 -7.55 -9.78
C GLU A 141 7.17 -8.46 -8.86
N HIS A 142 7.71 -8.88 -7.71
CA HIS A 142 7.05 -9.72 -6.71
C HIS A 142 6.55 -8.92 -5.48
N TRP A 143 6.66 -7.59 -5.50
CA TRP A 143 6.24 -6.74 -4.38
C TRP A 143 4.80 -6.98 -3.94
N LEU A 144 3.86 -7.08 -4.89
CA LEU A 144 2.45 -7.35 -4.57
C LEU A 144 2.26 -8.71 -3.91
N ALA A 145 2.94 -9.75 -4.41
CA ALA A 145 2.90 -11.09 -3.83
C ALA A 145 3.46 -11.12 -2.42
N ASN A 146 4.59 -10.45 -2.17
CA ASN A 146 5.22 -10.37 -0.85
C ASN A 146 4.30 -9.66 0.17
N MET A 147 3.63 -8.60 -0.23
CA MET A 147 2.65 -7.94 0.63
C MET A 147 1.43 -8.83 0.91
N ALA A 148 0.88 -9.46 -0.11
CA ALA A 148 -0.35 -10.25 -0.02
C ALA A 148 -0.18 -11.56 0.79
N ARG A 149 1.03 -12.12 0.89
CA ARG A 149 1.32 -13.28 1.78
C ARG A 149 0.94 -13.01 3.24
N ASN A 150 0.96 -11.75 3.66
CA ASN A 150 0.60 -11.34 5.02
C ASN A 150 -0.91 -11.13 5.21
N CYS A 151 -1.71 -11.23 4.15
CA CYS A 151 -3.15 -11.06 4.15
C CYS A 151 -3.85 -12.36 4.60
N ASN A 152 -4.01 -12.55 5.89
CA ASN A 152 -4.72 -13.69 6.45
C ASN A 152 -6.04 -13.27 7.10
N LYS A 153 -6.83 -14.25 7.60
CA LYS A 153 -8.16 -14.00 8.19
C LYS A 153 -8.12 -13.18 9.47
N ASP A 154 -7.01 -13.26 10.20
CA ASP A 154 -6.86 -12.66 11.54
C ASP A 154 -6.33 -11.22 11.49
N LYS A 155 -6.02 -10.72 10.29
CA LYS A 155 -5.47 -9.37 10.10
C LYS A 155 -6.40 -8.52 9.26
N ASP A 156 -6.58 -7.28 9.68
CA ASP A 156 -7.34 -6.27 8.96
C ASP A 156 -6.45 -5.27 8.23
N LEU A 157 -5.17 -5.24 8.59
CA LEU A 157 -4.18 -4.27 8.12
C LEU A 157 -2.83 -4.96 7.88
N VAL A 158 -2.18 -4.65 6.77
CA VAL A 158 -0.79 -5.03 6.48
C VAL A 158 -0.01 -3.79 6.11
N ILE A 159 1.10 -3.56 6.80
CA ILE A 159 1.99 -2.41 6.58
C ILE A 159 3.31 -2.90 6.04
N GLY A 160 3.72 -2.38 4.89
CA GLY A 160 5.01 -2.65 4.30
C GLY A 160 6.02 -1.51 4.56
N TYR A 161 7.29 -1.85 4.47
CA TYR A 161 8.37 -0.88 4.54
C TYR A 161 8.43 -0.04 3.25
N SER A 162 8.75 1.24 3.38
CA SER A 162 9.02 2.11 2.25
C SER A 162 10.21 3.03 2.56
N ARG A 163 11.07 3.25 1.57
CA ARG A 163 12.26 4.09 1.68
C ARG A 163 12.28 5.17 0.60
N TYR A 164 13.07 6.19 0.79
CA TYR A 164 13.41 7.10 -0.30
C TYR A 164 14.41 6.46 -1.25
N ASP A 165 14.44 6.93 -2.48
CA ASP A 165 15.46 6.57 -3.47
C ASP A 165 16.87 6.95 -2.99
N ASP A 166 17.90 6.36 -3.61
CA ASP A 166 19.28 6.52 -3.18
C ASP A 166 19.86 7.91 -3.45
N ASP A 167 19.23 8.69 -4.34
CA ASP A 167 19.54 10.08 -4.63
C ASP A 167 19.03 11.08 -3.58
N ALA A 168 18.12 10.64 -2.68
CA ALA A 168 17.65 11.49 -1.60
C ALA A 168 18.75 11.74 -0.56
N LYS A 169 18.68 12.92 0.09
CA LYS A 169 19.67 13.31 1.10
C LYS A 169 19.74 12.32 2.24
N MET A 170 20.94 12.02 2.71
CA MET A 170 21.18 11.00 3.75
C MET A 170 20.32 11.21 5.01
N TYR A 171 20.17 12.46 5.46
CA TYR A 171 19.37 12.76 6.66
C TYR A 171 17.88 12.43 6.45
N GLN A 172 17.32 12.66 5.25
CA GLN A 172 15.93 12.33 4.92
C GLN A 172 15.73 10.81 4.87
N ARG A 173 16.68 10.08 4.28
CA ARG A 173 16.67 8.61 4.25
C ARG A 173 16.74 8.03 5.67
N PHE A 174 17.60 8.58 6.51
CA PHE A 174 17.75 8.16 7.90
C PHE A 174 16.48 8.45 8.72
N GLU A 175 15.93 9.65 8.63
CA GLU A 175 14.68 10.02 9.29
C GLU A 175 13.53 9.10 8.85
N ARG A 176 13.38 8.86 7.53
CA ARG A 176 12.36 7.96 6.99
C ARG A 176 12.52 6.54 7.55
N MET A 177 13.74 6.02 7.57
CA MET A 177 14.05 4.71 8.13
C MET A 177 13.63 4.62 9.61
N LEU A 178 13.99 5.59 10.43
CA LEU A 178 13.63 5.60 11.85
C LEU A 178 12.12 5.58 12.06
N ILE A 179 11.39 6.44 11.33
CA ILE A 179 9.93 6.54 11.44
C ILE A 179 9.28 5.24 11.00
N GLN A 180 9.73 4.64 9.89
CA GLN A 180 9.20 3.38 9.40
C GLN A 180 9.47 2.23 10.37
N CYS A 181 10.70 2.12 10.88
CA CYS A 181 11.04 1.10 11.88
C CYS A 181 10.21 1.25 13.15
N TYR A 182 9.97 2.47 13.60
CA TYR A 182 9.10 2.73 14.75
C TYR A 182 7.67 2.27 14.48
N SER A 183 7.07 2.73 13.37
CA SER A 183 5.69 2.40 13.01
C SER A 183 5.47 0.89 12.82
N LEU A 184 6.41 0.20 12.17
CA LEU A 184 6.33 -1.25 11.98
C LEU A 184 6.41 -2.02 13.30
N ARG A 185 7.27 -1.60 14.24
CA ARG A 185 7.36 -2.24 15.56
C ARG A 185 6.11 -2.04 16.39
N GLU A 186 5.50 -0.86 16.35
CA GLU A 186 4.21 -0.61 17.02
C GLU A 186 3.09 -1.45 16.38
N ALA A 187 3.04 -1.51 15.06
CA ALA A 187 2.06 -2.33 14.34
C ALA A 187 2.17 -3.83 14.69
N GLN A 188 3.37 -4.38 14.89
CA GLN A 188 3.57 -5.76 15.35
C GLN A 188 3.00 -6.02 16.75
N GLN A 189 2.76 -4.97 17.54
CA GLN A 189 2.11 -5.05 18.85
C GLN A 189 0.60 -4.76 18.78
N SER A 190 0.01 -4.80 17.60
CA SER A 190 -1.41 -4.48 17.34
C SER A 190 -1.79 -3.03 17.62
N MET A 191 -0.82 -2.12 17.58
CA MET A 191 -1.03 -0.67 17.76
C MET A 191 -0.63 0.11 16.51
N ALA A 192 -1.22 -0.25 15.36
CA ALA A 192 -1.06 0.53 14.15
C ALA A 192 -1.93 1.80 14.24
N TYR A 193 -1.33 2.93 14.52
CA TYR A 193 -2.03 4.20 14.70
C TYR A 193 -1.68 5.24 13.63
N ARG A 194 -0.64 5.01 12.83
CA ARG A 194 -0.21 5.95 11.79
C ARG A 194 0.58 5.26 10.68
N HIS A 195 0.34 5.69 9.46
CA HIS A 195 1.13 5.29 8.30
C HIS A 195 1.27 6.45 7.29
N TYR A 196 2.16 6.32 6.30
CA TYR A 196 2.40 7.34 5.27
C TYR A 196 1.73 7.04 3.93
N GLY A 197 0.87 6.02 3.87
CA GLY A 197 0.09 5.68 2.66
C GLY A 197 0.88 5.14 1.47
N SER A 198 2.15 4.82 1.66
CA SER A 198 3.01 4.39 0.55
C SER A 198 3.06 2.88 0.34
N ASN A 199 2.67 2.09 1.32
CA ASN A 199 2.71 0.63 1.27
C ASN A 199 1.78 0.04 2.34
N LEU A 200 0.47 0.25 2.15
CA LEU A 200 -0.56 -0.05 3.13
C LEU A 200 -1.65 -0.89 2.49
N MET A 201 -1.93 -2.05 3.07
CA MET A 201 -3.11 -2.84 2.72
C MET A 201 -4.13 -2.83 3.85
N ILE A 202 -5.39 -2.67 3.51
CA ILE A 202 -6.53 -2.67 4.44
C ILE A 202 -7.66 -3.53 3.90
N ARG A 203 -8.50 -4.06 4.79
CA ARG A 203 -9.75 -4.69 4.38
C ARG A 203 -10.76 -3.65 3.94
N LYS A 204 -11.40 -3.87 2.78
CA LYS A 204 -12.50 -3.05 2.29
C LYS A 204 -13.66 -3.03 3.28
N SER A 205 -14.01 -4.18 3.85
CA SER A 205 -15.06 -4.32 4.85
C SER A 205 -14.80 -3.46 6.09
N LEU A 206 -13.56 -3.38 6.58
CA LEU A 206 -13.18 -2.52 7.70
C LEU A 206 -13.38 -1.03 7.35
N PHE A 207 -12.87 -0.60 6.18
CA PHE A 207 -13.03 0.78 5.72
C PHE A 207 -14.52 1.17 5.59
N MET A 208 -15.33 0.29 5.03
CA MET A 208 -16.78 0.53 4.87
C MET A 208 -17.51 0.51 6.21
N LYS A 209 -17.15 -0.37 7.15
CA LYS A 209 -17.74 -0.44 8.50
C LYS A 209 -17.48 0.84 9.30
N GLN A 210 -16.33 1.46 9.12
CA GLN A 210 -15.97 2.73 9.74
C GLN A 210 -16.53 3.95 8.97
N GLU A 211 -17.36 3.71 7.93
CA GLU A 211 -17.91 4.77 7.07
C GLU A 211 -16.81 5.63 6.41
N GLY A 212 -15.67 5.02 6.11
CA GLY A 212 -14.52 5.66 5.50
C GLY A 212 -13.92 6.77 6.39
N PHE A 213 -13.85 7.98 5.87
CA PHE A 213 -13.27 9.13 6.59
C PHE A 213 -14.30 9.98 7.36
N ARG A 214 -15.50 9.45 7.64
CA ARG A 214 -16.57 10.23 8.28
C ARG A 214 -16.15 10.90 9.59
N SER A 215 -15.40 10.19 10.42
CA SER A 215 -14.89 10.72 11.71
C SER A 215 -13.82 11.79 11.56
N SER A 216 -13.15 11.85 10.40
CA SER A 216 -12.02 12.76 10.13
C SER A 216 -12.29 13.76 8.99
N LEU A 217 -13.57 13.98 8.63
CA LEU A 217 -13.93 14.91 7.55
C LEU A 217 -13.47 16.34 7.79
N ASN A 218 -13.41 16.75 9.06
CA ASN A 218 -12.98 18.10 9.46
C ASN A 218 -11.46 18.31 9.34
N LEU A 219 -10.70 17.22 9.18
CA LEU A 219 -9.25 17.29 9.08
C LEU A 219 -8.85 17.36 7.61
N VAL A 220 -8.02 18.35 7.26
CA VAL A 220 -7.48 18.49 5.89
C VAL A 220 -6.51 17.35 5.58
N ARG A 221 -5.87 16.80 6.60
CA ARG A 221 -4.96 15.65 6.56
C ARG A 221 -5.47 14.53 7.47
N GLY A 222 -4.70 13.48 7.65
CA GLY A 222 -5.09 12.33 8.49
C GLY A 222 -5.82 11.26 7.70
N GLU A 223 -5.35 11.02 6.46
CA GLU A 223 -5.86 9.93 5.62
C GLU A 223 -5.36 8.56 6.08
N TYR A 224 -4.28 8.56 6.86
CA TYR A 224 -3.56 7.35 7.28
C TYR A 224 -3.32 7.30 8.81
N ASP A 225 -4.07 8.08 9.57
CA ASP A 225 -4.05 8.08 11.05
C ASP A 225 -5.11 7.16 11.62
#